data_ef80980275759696f20703e48eab6c45
#
_entry.id   ef80980275759696f20703e48eab6c45
#
_cell.length_a   1.000
_cell.length_b   1.000
_cell.length_c   1.000
_cell.angle_alpha   90.00
_cell.angle_beta   90.00
_cell.angle_gamma   90.00
#
_symmetry.space_group_name_H-M   'P 1'
#
loop_
_entity.id
_entity.type
_entity.pdbx_description
1 polymer ?
#
loop_
_entity_poly.entity_id
_entity_poly.type
_entity_poly.pdbx_seq_one_letter_code
_entity_poly.pdbx_strand_id
1 'polypeptide(L)'
;MKSVEITDKLVAAMESGKYDFLRCNYPNGDMVGHTGVMEAVVYAMECVDNGLKAIIEAADQYGYTVLITADHGNADQMTETKKGKTSVRTAHSLNPVPFIIYDKEKTYTVKEGNFGLANVAPTVVKMMGLTAPECWEDSMV
;
A
#
# COMPACT_ATOMS: atom_id res chain seq x y z
N MET A 1 9.74 -13.23 -6.66
CA MET A 1 9.48 -11.81 -7.00
C MET A 1 10.63 -10.96 -6.50
N LYS A 2 10.75 -9.73 -7.00
CA LYS A 2 11.93 -8.87 -6.75
C LYS A 2 11.66 -7.80 -5.67
N SER A 3 10.98 -8.16 -4.59
CA SER A 3 10.63 -7.21 -3.52
C SER A 3 11.88 -6.56 -2.89
N VAL A 4 12.91 -7.32 -2.61
CA VAL A 4 14.18 -6.79 -2.06
C VAL A 4 14.79 -5.75 -3.01
N GLU A 5 14.93 -6.05 -4.31
CA GLU A 5 15.48 -5.11 -5.28
C GLU A 5 14.64 -3.83 -5.43
N ILE A 6 13.31 -3.94 -5.29
CA ILE A 6 12.39 -2.78 -5.30
C ILE A 6 12.64 -1.93 -4.05
N THR A 7 12.73 -2.55 -2.89
CA THR A 7 13.02 -1.87 -1.62
C THR A 7 14.35 -1.15 -1.68
N ASP A 8 15.42 -1.82 -2.11
CA ASP A 8 16.76 -1.24 -2.19
C ASP A 8 16.80 -0.01 -3.10
N LYS A 9 16.12 -0.09 -4.26
CA LYS A 9 16.03 1.05 -5.18
C LYS A 9 15.24 2.21 -4.61
N LEU A 10 14.16 1.93 -3.87
CA LEU A 10 13.35 2.96 -3.25
C LEU A 10 14.14 3.67 -2.13
N VAL A 11 14.81 2.91 -1.27
CA VAL A 11 15.68 3.44 -0.22
C VAL A 11 16.80 4.30 -0.80
N ALA A 12 17.49 3.81 -1.84
CA ALA A 12 18.53 4.60 -2.53
C ALA A 12 17.97 5.87 -3.18
N ALA A 13 16.73 5.85 -3.67
CA ALA A 13 16.09 7.04 -4.20
C ALA A 13 15.76 8.06 -3.10
N MET A 14 15.31 7.63 -1.91
CA MET A 14 15.13 8.49 -0.74
C MET A 14 16.46 9.11 -0.29
N GLU A 15 17.50 8.30 -0.16
CA GLU A 15 18.86 8.74 0.22
C GLU A 15 19.41 9.80 -0.74
N SER A 16 19.09 9.69 -2.02
CA SER A 16 19.58 10.62 -3.03
C SER A 16 19.07 12.06 -2.86
N GLY A 17 17.93 12.25 -2.16
CA GLY A 17 17.28 13.54 -1.98
C GLY A 17 16.82 14.23 -3.27
N LYS A 18 16.71 13.48 -4.38
CA LYS A 18 16.39 14.04 -5.71
C LYS A 18 14.90 14.09 -6.02
N TYR A 19 14.09 13.40 -5.24
CA TYR A 19 12.69 13.17 -5.56
C TYR A 19 11.79 13.62 -4.42
N ASP A 20 10.82 14.46 -4.71
CA ASP A 20 9.77 14.89 -3.77
C ASP A 20 8.66 13.85 -3.64
N PHE A 21 8.49 13.00 -4.65
CA PHE A 21 7.51 11.93 -4.68
C PHE A 21 8.11 10.63 -5.24
N LEU A 22 7.91 9.55 -4.49
CA LEU A 22 8.33 8.21 -4.85
C LEU A 22 7.14 7.25 -4.76
N ARG A 23 7.03 6.33 -5.70
CA ARG A 23 6.00 5.28 -5.69
C ARG A 23 6.59 3.94 -6.06
N CYS A 24 6.28 2.92 -5.28
CA CYS A 24 6.55 1.53 -5.66
C CYS A 24 5.29 0.68 -5.54
N ASN A 25 5.35 -0.54 -6.08
CA ASN A 25 4.32 -1.54 -5.94
C ASN A 25 4.96 -2.88 -5.56
N TYR A 26 4.34 -3.58 -4.60
CA TYR A 26 4.66 -4.95 -4.23
C TYR A 26 3.52 -5.86 -4.68
N PRO A 27 3.62 -6.52 -5.84
CA PRO A 27 2.54 -7.39 -6.34
C PRO A 27 2.47 -8.75 -5.61
N ASN A 28 3.15 -8.88 -4.49
CA ASN A 28 3.35 -10.13 -3.76
C ASN A 28 2.03 -10.75 -3.32
N GLY A 29 1.16 -9.98 -2.67
CA GLY A 29 -0.13 -10.45 -2.16
C GLY A 29 -1.07 -10.89 -3.27
N ASP A 30 -1.12 -10.13 -4.37
CA ASP A 30 -1.97 -10.43 -5.52
C ASP A 30 -1.45 -11.64 -6.29
N MET A 31 -0.23 -11.57 -6.80
CA MET A 31 0.35 -12.61 -7.66
C MET A 31 0.41 -13.98 -6.97
N VAL A 32 0.78 -14.01 -5.68
CA VAL A 32 0.84 -15.27 -4.92
C VAL A 32 -0.55 -15.68 -4.44
N GLY A 33 -1.43 -14.73 -4.12
CA GLY A 33 -2.82 -14.96 -3.77
C GLY A 33 -3.57 -15.79 -4.83
N HIS A 34 -3.35 -15.49 -6.10
CA HIS A 34 -3.92 -16.25 -7.21
C HIS A 34 -3.52 -17.73 -7.25
N THR A 35 -2.47 -18.14 -6.57
CA THR A 35 -2.09 -19.57 -6.46
C THR A 35 -3.00 -20.36 -5.54
N GLY A 36 -3.69 -19.71 -4.60
CA GLY A 36 -4.49 -20.34 -3.57
C GLY A 36 -3.68 -21.10 -2.50
N VAL A 37 -2.35 -20.98 -2.51
CA VAL A 37 -1.46 -21.65 -1.54
C VAL A 37 -1.19 -20.75 -0.36
N MET A 38 -1.87 -21.00 0.77
CA MET A 38 -1.81 -20.13 1.96
C MET A 38 -0.39 -19.90 2.47
N GLU A 39 0.41 -20.96 2.60
CA GLU A 39 1.79 -20.84 3.10
C GLU A 39 2.66 -19.94 2.20
N ALA A 40 2.47 -20.03 0.88
CA ALA A 40 3.17 -19.19 -0.07
C ALA A 40 2.73 -17.72 0.04
N VAL A 41 1.44 -17.48 0.31
CA VAL A 41 0.90 -16.12 0.54
C VAL A 41 1.46 -15.53 1.82
N VAL A 42 1.49 -16.28 2.92
CA VAL A 42 2.09 -15.83 4.19
C VAL A 42 3.54 -15.40 3.96
N TYR A 43 4.35 -16.27 3.34
CA TYR A 43 5.74 -15.94 3.03
C TYR A 43 5.87 -14.70 2.12
N ALA A 44 4.98 -14.56 1.13
CA ALA A 44 4.97 -13.41 0.24
C ALA A 44 4.66 -12.10 1.00
N MET A 45 3.76 -12.15 1.98
CA MET A 45 3.41 -10.99 2.82
C MET A 45 4.52 -10.67 3.83
N GLU A 46 5.20 -11.66 4.41
CA GLU A 46 6.39 -11.44 5.23
C GLU A 46 7.51 -10.73 4.46
N CYS A 47 7.67 -11.03 3.16
CA CYS A 47 8.61 -10.30 2.30
C CYS A 47 8.19 -8.82 2.11
N VAL A 48 6.89 -8.53 2.02
CA VAL A 48 6.39 -7.14 1.95
C VAL A 48 6.61 -6.43 3.27
N ASP A 49 6.31 -7.07 4.39
CA ASP A 49 6.49 -6.52 5.73
C ASP A 49 7.96 -6.12 5.99
N ASN A 50 8.90 -7.01 5.66
CA ASN A 50 10.32 -6.71 5.74
C ASN A 50 10.73 -5.52 4.83
N GLY A 51 10.15 -5.42 3.63
CA GLY A 51 10.36 -4.28 2.74
C GLY A 51 9.82 -2.98 3.33
N LEU A 52 8.61 -3.02 3.90
CA LEU A 52 7.99 -1.87 4.57
C LEU A 52 8.79 -1.40 5.78
N LYS A 53 9.34 -2.32 6.58
CA LYS A 53 10.24 -1.96 7.68
C LYS A 53 11.42 -1.13 7.21
N ALA A 54 12.12 -1.59 6.17
CA ALA A 54 13.27 -0.85 5.61
C ALA A 54 12.87 0.52 5.02
N ILE A 55 11.68 0.61 4.40
CA ILE A 55 11.14 1.87 3.87
C ILE A 55 10.83 2.86 5.00
N ILE A 56 10.22 2.41 6.08
CA ILE A 56 9.89 3.25 7.24
C ILE A 56 11.18 3.75 7.91
N GLU A 57 12.17 2.89 8.11
CA GLU A 57 13.47 3.28 8.66
C GLU A 57 14.17 4.33 7.78
N ALA A 58 14.13 4.16 6.46
CA ALA A 58 14.68 5.13 5.52
C ALA A 58 13.86 6.44 5.50
N ALA A 59 12.54 6.36 5.57
CA ALA A 59 11.67 7.54 5.65
C ALA A 59 11.96 8.37 6.89
N ASP A 60 12.17 7.72 8.03
CA ASP A 60 12.58 8.38 9.28
C ASP A 60 13.93 9.09 9.18
N GLN A 61 14.86 8.50 8.42
CA GLN A 61 16.20 9.04 8.25
C GLN A 61 16.24 10.21 7.25
N TYR A 62 15.46 10.11 6.18
CA TYR A 62 15.52 11.05 5.05
C TYR A 62 14.35 12.03 4.99
N GLY A 63 13.44 12.00 5.98
CA GLY A 63 12.34 12.97 6.12
C GLY A 63 11.19 12.76 5.13
N TYR A 64 10.85 11.51 4.80
CA TYR A 64 9.71 11.19 3.96
C TYR A 64 8.48 10.79 4.77
N THR A 65 7.32 11.24 4.33
CA THR A 65 6.04 10.69 4.77
C THR A 65 5.70 9.46 3.93
N VAL A 66 5.24 8.36 4.54
CA VAL A 66 4.90 7.11 3.85
C VAL A 66 3.38 6.92 3.80
N LEU A 67 2.82 6.75 2.60
CA LEU A 67 1.46 6.29 2.40
C LEU A 67 1.47 4.82 1.99
N ILE A 68 0.69 4.00 2.69
CA ILE A 68 0.57 2.57 2.43
C ILE A 68 -0.89 2.28 2.10
N THR A 69 -1.14 1.71 0.93
CA THR A 69 -2.48 1.29 0.49
C THR A 69 -2.39 0.11 -0.47
N ALA A 70 -3.52 -0.42 -0.88
CA ALA A 70 -3.62 -1.40 -1.96
C ALA A 70 -4.64 -0.94 -3.00
N ASP A 71 -4.54 -1.45 -4.21
CA ASP A 71 -5.47 -1.17 -5.31
C ASP A 71 -6.70 -2.09 -5.26
N HIS A 72 -6.58 -3.27 -4.67
CA HIS A 72 -7.67 -4.22 -4.41
C HIS A 72 -7.23 -5.26 -3.37
N GLY A 73 -8.17 -6.05 -2.89
CA GLY A 73 -7.90 -7.20 -2.03
C GLY A 73 -7.70 -8.49 -2.85
N ASN A 74 -6.93 -9.41 -2.32
CA ASN A 74 -6.72 -10.78 -2.81
C ASN A 74 -6.28 -11.67 -1.63
N ALA A 75 -5.06 -11.49 -1.14
CA ALA A 75 -4.48 -12.24 -0.02
C ALA A 75 -5.25 -12.08 1.31
N ASP A 76 -6.06 -11.05 1.45
CA ASP A 76 -6.94 -10.80 2.58
C ASP A 76 -8.08 -11.83 2.71
N GLN A 77 -8.42 -12.52 1.61
CA GLN A 77 -9.50 -13.50 1.57
C GLN A 77 -9.13 -14.73 0.74
N MET A 78 -8.38 -15.64 1.32
CA MET A 78 -7.89 -16.86 0.66
C MET A 78 -8.92 -18.00 0.60
N THR A 79 -10.04 -17.88 1.32
CA THR A 79 -11.10 -18.90 1.34
C THR A 79 -12.47 -18.28 1.15
N GLU A 80 -13.41 -19.05 0.61
CA GLU A 80 -14.83 -18.70 0.55
C GLU A 80 -15.69 -19.88 0.97
N THR A 81 -16.80 -19.59 1.63
CA THR A 81 -17.78 -20.60 2.02
C THR A 81 -19.07 -20.38 1.23
N LYS A 82 -19.42 -21.35 0.37
CA LYS A 82 -20.67 -21.37 -0.40
C LYS A 82 -21.47 -22.62 -0.08
N LYS A 83 -22.73 -22.46 0.31
CA LYS A 83 -23.65 -23.59 0.64
C LYS A 83 -23.03 -24.57 1.66
N GLY A 84 -22.34 -24.04 2.68
CA GLY A 84 -21.72 -24.84 3.74
C GLY A 84 -20.42 -25.57 3.35
N LYS A 85 -19.91 -25.36 2.16
CA LYS A 85 -18.62 -25.90 1.72
C LYS A 85 -17.60 -24.79 1.62
N THR A 86 -16.46 -24.95 2.29
CA THR A 86 -15.32 -24.03 2.20
C THR A 86 -14.40 -24.47 1.07
N SER A 87 -14.03 -23.55 0.22
CA SER A 87 -13.10 -23.75 -0.89
C SER A 87 -12.07 -22.64 -0.94
N VAL A 88 -10.97 -22.90 -1.60
CA VAL A 88 -9.92 -21.91 -1.85
C VAL A 88 -10.48 -20.84 -2.80
N ARG A 89 -10.20 -19.59 -2.48
CA ARG A 89 -10.50 -18.42 -3.31
C ARG A 89 -9.20 -17.92 -3.94
N THR A 90 -9.23 -17.69 -5.24
CA THR A 90 -8.07 -17.20 -6.02
C THR A 90 -8.40 -15.90 -6.79
N ALA A 91 -9.57 -15.33 -6.55
CA ALA A 91 -10.03 -14.11 -7.20
C ALA A 91 -9.89 -12.90 -6.26
N HIS A 92 -9.80 -11.71 -6.83
CA HIS A 92 -9.79 -10.45 -6.07
C HIS A 92 -11.01 -10.35 -5.17
N SER A 93 -10.83 -9.77 -3.97
CA SER A 93 -11.91 -9.43 -3.06
C SER A 93 -12.40 -7.99 -3.30
N LEU A 94 -13.62 -7.70 -2.85
CA LEU A 94 -14.15 -6.34 -2.79
C LEU A 94 -14.07 -5.77 -1.36
N ASN A 95 -13.26 -6.39 -0.53
CA ASN A 95 -13.05 -5.92 0.84
C ASN A 95 -12.36 -4.54 0.82
N PRO A 96 -12.60 -3.71 1.83
CA PRO A 96 -11.84 -2.48 2.00
C PRO A 96 -10.34 -2.75 2.10
N VAL A 97 -9.56 -1.90 1.43
CA VAL A 97 -8.09 -1.95 1.50
C VAL A 97 -7.58 -1.01 2.58
N PRO A 98 -6.42 -1.27 3.18
CA PRO A 98 -5.83 -0.37 4.16
C PRO A 98 -5.46 0.97 3.51
N PHE A 99 -5.58 2.05 4.28
CA PHE A 99 -5.01 3.35 3.96
C PHE A 99 -4.32 3.90 5.21
N ILE A 100 -2.99 3.92 5.18
CA ILE A 100 -2.15 4.28 6.33
C ILE A 100 -1.25 5.43 5.92
N ILE A 101 -1.18 6.47 6.76
CA ILE A 101 -0.21 7.55 6.63
C ILE A 101 0.73 7.45 7.83
N TYR A 102 2.01 7.29 7.55
CA TYR A 102 3.07 7.29 8.53
C TYR A 102 4.01 8.48 8.32
N ASP A 103 4.25 9.22 9.37
CA ASP A 103 5.22 10.31 9.41
C ASP A 103 5.77 10.39 10.83
N LYS A 104 7.10 10.50 10.96
CA LYS A 104 7.77 10.55 12.26
C LYS A 104 7.46 11.83 13.04
N GLU A 105 7.29 12.94 12.33
CA GLU A 105 7.19 14.30 12.92
C GLU A 105 5.78 14.85 12.90
N LYS A 106 4.93 14.39 11.96
CA LYS A 106 3.60 14.95 11.73
C LYS A 106 2.51 13.92 11.97
N THR A 107 1.41 14.36 12.53
CA THR A 107 0.19 13.56 12.64
C THR A 107 -0.83 14.03 11.62
N TYR A 108 -1.38 13.10 10.86
CA TYR A 108 -2.45 13.36 9.90
C TYR A 108 -3.76 12.77 10.41
N THR A 109 -4.83 13.56 10.30
CA THR A 109 -6.17 13.08 10.62
C THR A 109 -6.87 12.69 9.32
N VAL A 110 -7.14 11.41 9.15
CA VAL A 110 -7.95 10.92 8.03
C VAL A 110 -9.42 11.23 8.33
N LYS A 111 -10.11 11.85 7.38
CA LYS A 111 -11.53 12.18 7.48
C LYS A 111 -12.37 10.91 7.60
N GLU A 112 -13.49 11.01 8.29
CA GLU A 112 -14.53 9.99 8.24
C GLU A 112 -15.29 10.06 6.92
N GLY A 113 -15.58 8.92 6.31
CA GLY A 113 -16.31 8.86 5.03
C GLY A 113 -16.08 7.57 4.26
N ASN A 114 -16.75 7.47 3.13
CA ASN A 114 -16.53 6.40 2.16
C ASN A 114 -15.60 6.91 1.07
N PHE A 115 -14.35 6.48 1.12
CA PHE A 115 -13.33 6.84 0.17
C PHE A 115 -12.95 5.65 -0.71
N GLY A 116 -12.41 5.95 -1.88
CA GLY A 116 -11.91 4.96 -2.83
C GLY A 116 -10.54 5.32 -3.38
N LEU A 117 -10.08 4.56 -4.34
CA LEU A 117 -8.76 4.76 -4.97
C LEU A 117 -8.61 6.15 -5.60
N ALA A 118 -9.71 6.73 -6.09
CA ALA A 118 -9.71 8.07 -6.68
C ALA A 118 -9.35 9.19 -5.67
N ASN A 119 -9.48 8.93 -4.37
CA ASN A 119 -9.15 9.88 -3.30
C ASN A 119 -7.65 9.86 -2.93
N VAL A 120 -6.89 8.86 -3.38
CA VAL A 120 -5.46 8.72 -3.01
C VAL A 120 -4.62 9.83 -3.63
N ALA A 121 -4.76 10.08 -4.94
CA ALA A 121 -3.96 11.09 -5.62
C ALA A 121 -4.20 12.52 -5.08
N PRO A 122 -5.46 13.00 -4.89
CA PRO A 122 -5.70 14.33 -4.30
C PRO A 122 -5.20 14.41 -2.86
N THR A 123 -5.19 13.30 -2.10
CA THR A 123 -4.61 13.28 -0.76
C THR A 123 -3.09 13.51 -0.81
N VAL A 124 -2.38 12.81 -1.69
CA VAL A 124 -0.94 12.99 -1.89
C VAL A 124 -0.63 14.44 -2.30
N VAL A 125 -1.33 14.95 -3.30
CA VAL A 125 -1.13 16.33 -3.81
C VAL A 125 -1.33 17.36 -2.70
N LYS A 126 -2.37 17.20 -1.88
CA LYS A 126 -2.62 18.09 -0.72
C LYS A 126 -1.52 18.00 0.33
N MET A 127 -1.05 16.78 0.64
CA MET A 127 0.05 16.58 1.59
C MET A 127 1.37 17.20 1.11
N MET A 128 1.58 17.28 -0.21
CA MET A 128 2.71 17.99 -0.83
C MET A 128 2.52 19.52 -0.86
N GLY A 129 1.41 20.06 -0.35
CA GLY A 129 1.11 21.49 -0.36
C GLY A 129 0.69 22.03 -1.73
N LEU A 130 0.28 21.16 -2.63
CA LEU A 130 -0.18 21.49 -3.97
C LEU A 130 -1.72 21.46 -4.05
N THR A 131 -2.27 22.09 -5.08
CA THR A 131 -3.71 22.11 -5.35
C THR A 131 -4.08 21.05 -6.36
N ALA A 132 -5.02 20.17 -6.00
CA ALA A 132 -5.57 19.19 -6.93
C ALA A 132 -6.49 19.88 -7.97
N PRO A 133 -6.60 19.34 -9.20
CA PRO A 133 -7.57 19.81 -10.18
C PRO A 133 -9.01 19.69 -9.65
N GLU A 134 -9.89 20.62 -10.02
CA GLU A 134 -11.30 20.64 -9.58
C GLU A 134 -12.10 19.37 -9.96
N CYS A 135 -11.67 18.67 -11.00
CA CYS A 135 -12.34 17.44 -11.47
C CYS A 135 -11.90 16.17 -10.71
N TRP A 136 -10.98 16.29 -9.74
CA TRP A 136 -10.57 15.16 -8.90
C TRP A 136 -11.49 15.02 -7.69
N GLU A 137 -11.49 13.81 -7.11
CA GLU A 137 -12.18 13.56 -5.86
C GLU A 137 -11.52 14.31 -4.67
N ASP A 138 -12.22 14.40 -3.56
CA ASP A 138 -11.71 15.05 -2.36
C ASP A 138 -10.52 14.32 -1.73
N SER A 139 -9.62 15.08 -1.12
CA SER A 139 -8.56 14.55 -0.25
C SER A 139 -9.13 13.92 1.01
N MET A 140 -8.55 12.82 1.43
CA MET A 140 -8.88 12.11 2.69
C MET A 140 -8.32 12.79 3.96
N VAL A 141 -7.46 13.79 3.82
CA VAL A 141 -6.90 14.59 4.94
C VAL A 141 -7.24 16.06 4.79
#